data_d33f834797d5af083b9acddb1afdc1a8
#
_entry.id   d33f834797d5af083b9acddb1afdc1a8
#
_cell.length_a   1.000
_cell.length_b   1.000
_cell.length_c   1.000
_cell.angle_alpha   90.00
_cell.angle_beta   90.00
_cell.angle_gamma   90.00
#
_symmetry.space_group_name_H-M   'P 1'
#
loop_
_entity.id
_entity.type
_entity.pdbx_description
1 polymer ?
#
loop_
_entity_poly.entity_id
_entity_poly.type
_entity_poly.pdbx_seq_one_letter_code
_entity_poly.pdbx_strand_id
1 'polypeptide(L)' 'MRRANGGGIEKAKVVLDEAAKLFPDDSMIQYNLACYCAKLGQLDAAKEHLGKSYELGDARQIKLMALDDEDLKPLW' A
#
# COMPACT_ATOMS: atom_id res chain seq x y z
N MET A 1 7.11 7.02 23.86
CA MET A 1 6.91 6.95 23.20
C MET A 1 6.54 6.62 22.63
N ARG A 2 6.51 6.65 22.57
CA ARG A 2 6.31 6.40 21.82
C ARG A 2 5.71 6.47 21.13
N ARG A 3 5.33 6.43 20.98
CA ARG A 3 4.84 6.65 20.05
C ARG A 3 5.27 6.92 18.84
N ALA A 4 5.83 7.16 18.75
CA ALA A 4 6.60 7.63 17.63
C ALA A 4 6.53 6.68 16.45
N ASN A 5 6.56 5.43 16.71
CA ASN A 5 6.57 4.40 15.66
C ASN A 5 5.30 4.39 14.85
N GLY A 6 4.16 4.49 15.50
CA GLY A 6 2.89 4.57 14.80
C GLY A 6 2.80 5.82 13.95
N GLY A 7 3.28 6.93 14.49
CA GLY A 7 3.31 8.18 13.75
C GLY A 7 4.15 8.11 12.49
N GLY A 8 5.23 7.32 12.52
CA GLY A 8 6.09 7.14 11.36
C GLY A 8 5.36 6.50 10.19
N ILE A 9 4.58 5.46 10.45
CA ILE A 9 3.81 4.80 9.40
C ILE A 9 2.72 5.71 8.86
N GLU A 10 2.03 6.42 9.74
CA GLU A 10 0.97 7.31 9.30
C GLU A 10 1.51 8.47 8.48
N LYS A 11 2.65 9.03 8.87
CA LYS A 11 3.29 10.09 8.10
C LYS A 11 3.72 9.60 6.74
N ALA A 12 4.28 8.39 6.67
CA ALA A 12 4.67 7.81 5.40
C ALA A 12 3.47 7.62 4.49
N LYS A 13 2.33 7.20 5.06
CA LYS A 13 1.11 7.05 4.28
C LYS A 13 0.64 8.39 3.73
N VAL A 14 0.71 9.46 4.53
CA VAL A 14 0.32 10.79 4.06
C VAL A 14 1.18 11.22 2.88
N VAL A 15 2.49 10.99 2.96
CA VAL A 15 3.40 11.33 1.86
C VAL A 15 3.03 10.53 0.61
N LEU A 16 2.71 9.26 0.76
CA LEU A 16 2.31 8.43 -0.37
C LEU A 16 0.96 8.84 -0.94
N ASP A 17 0.01 9.25 -0.09
CA ASP A 17 -1.28 9.77 -0.55
C ASP A 17 -1.07 11.01 -1.42
N GLU A 18 -0.18 11.90 -1.00
CA GLU A 18 0.16 13.08 -1.80
C GLU A 18 0.83 12.69 -3.12
N ALA A 19 1.76 11.74 -3.07
CA ALA A 19 2.42 11.26 -4.28
C ALA A 19 1.42 10.63 -5.25
N ALA A 20 0.41 9.92 -4.72
CA ALA A 20 -0.61 9.31 -5.57
C ALA A 20 -1.45 10.35 -6.29
N LYS A 21 -1.65 11.51 -5.66
CA LYS A 21 -2.37 12.61 -6.32
C LYS A 21 -1.56 13.21 -7.45
N LEU A 22 -0.24 13.28 -7.28
CA LEU A 22 0.66 13.81 -8.29
C LEU A 22 0.93 12.80 -9.42
N PHE A 23 0.95 11.52 -9.08
CA PHE A 23 1.28 10.45 -10.02
C PHE A 23 0.21 9.36 -9.93
N PRO A 24 -1.02 9.64 -10.38
CA PRO A 24 -2.13 8.71 -10.19
C PRO A 24 -2.00 7.40 -10.95
N ASP A 25 -1.11 7.36 -11.95
CA ASP A 25 -0.91 6.16 -12.76
C ASP A 25 0.28 5.30 -12.31
N ASP A 26 0.89 5.64 -11.18
CA ASP A 26 2.06 4.91 -10.69
C ASP A 26 1.61 3.71 -9.86
N SER A 27 1.81 2.51 -10.42
CA SER A 27 1.38 1.27 -9.76
C SER A 27 2.13 1.01 -8.47
N MET A 28 3.41 1.41 -8.38
CA MET A 28 4.20 1.17 -7.18
C MET A 28 3.73 2.02 -6.01
N ILE A 29 3.28 3.24 -6.27
CA ILE A 29 2.73 4.09 -5.22
C ILE A 29 1.48 3.42 -4.65
N GLN A 30 0.60 2.90 -5.51
CA GLN A 30 -0.60 2.21 -5.06
C GLN A 30 -0.25 0.94 -4.29
N TYR A 31 0.75 0.20 -4.75
CA TYR A 31 1.20 -0.99 -4.04
C TYR A 31 1.71 -0.64 -2.63
N ASN A 32 2.53 0.40 -2.54
CA ASN A 32 3.06 0.83 -1.24
C ASN A 32 1.96 1.31 -0.31
N LEU A 33 0.95 2.01 -0.84
CA LEU A 33 -0.22 2.41 -0.05
C LEU A 33 -0.95 1.20 0.49
N ALA A 34 -1.08 0.15 -0.31
CA ALA A 34 -1.71 -1.09 0.14
C ALA A 34 -0.94 -1.67 1.34
N CYS A 35 0.38 -1.67 1.27
CA CYS A 35 1.21 -2.18 2.35
C CYS A 35 1.01 -1.38 3.64
N TYR A 36 1.01 -0.06 3.54
CA TYR A 36 0.83 0.79 4.73
C TYR A 36 -0.57 0.65 5.31
N CYS A 37 -1.58 0.58 4.45
CA CYS A 37 -2.94 0.35 4.92
C CYS A 37 -3.07 -0.97 5.66
N ALA A 38 -2.44 -2.03 5.14
CA ALA A 38 -2.48 -3.33 5.80
C ALA A 38 -1.81 -3.28 7.16
N LYS A 39 -0.69 -2.57 7.27
CA LYS A 39 0.01 -2.40 8.55
C LYS A 39 -0.84 -1.66 9.57
N LEU A 40 -1.65 -0.73 9.11
CA LEU A 40 -2.53 0.05 9.97
C LEU A 40 -3.85 -0.67 10.28
N GLY A 41 -4.05 -1.86 9.74
CA GLY A 41 -5.27 -2.61 9.94
C GLY A 41 -6.42 -2.19 9.05
N GLN A 42 -6.16 -1.32 8.08
CA GLN A 42 -7.17 -0.83 7.15
C GLN A 42 -7.22 -1.77 5.94
N LEU A 43 -7.76 -2.96 6.15
CA LEU A 43 -7.67 -4.03 5.16
C LEU A 43 -8.50 -3.76 3.91
N ASP A 44 -9.66 -3.12 4.05
CA ASP A 44 -10.48 -2.79 2.88
C ASP A 44 -9.78 -1.77 1.99
N ALA A 45 -9.19 -0.75 2.59
CA ALA A 45 -8.43 0.24 1.84
C ALA A 45 -7.20 -0.39 1.19
N ALA A 46 -6.54 -1.31 1.90
CA ALA A 46 -5.38 -2.02 1.36
C ALA A 46 -5.76 -2.80 0.11
N LYS A 47 -6.90 -3.49 0.13
CA LYS A 47 -7.38 -4.24 -1.04
C LYS A 47 -7.68 -3.31 -2.21
N GLU A 48 -8.26 -2.14 -1.93
CA GLU A 48 -8.54 -1.16 -2.98
C GLU A 48 -7.27 -0.68 -3.67
N HIS A 49 -6.28 -0.29 -2.86
CA HIS A 49 -5.01 0.18 -3.42
C HIS A 49 -4.30 -0.92 -4.18
N LEU A 50 -4.34 -2.14 -3.66
CA LEU A 50 -3.73 -3.28 -4.33
C LEU A 50 -4.40 -3.53 -5.69
N GLY A 51 -5.74 -3.46 -5.73
CA GLY A 51 -6.47 -3.58 -6.98
C GLY A 51 -6.08 -2.53 -8.00
N LYS A 52 -5.90 -1.29 -7.55
CA LYS A 52 -5.44 -0.22 -8.44
C LYS A 52 -4.04 -0.50 -8.97
N SER A 53 -3.15 -1.04 -8.12
CA SER A 53 -1.81 -1.35 -8.57
C SER A 53 -1.83 -2.43 -9.66
N TYR A 54 -2.73 -3.40 -9.56
CA TYR A 54 -2.90 -4.41 -10.61
C TYR A 54 -3.35 -3.79 -11.93
N GLU A 55 -4.26 -2.83 -11.86
CA GLU A 55 -4.78 -2.18 -13.06
C GLU A 55 -3.75 -1.29 -13.74
N LEU A 56 -2.89 -0.65 -12.95
CA LEU A 56 -1.93 0.33 -13.46
C LEU A 56 -0.62 -0.31 -13.92
N GLY A 57 -0.28 -1.49 -13.42
CA GLY A 57 0.98 -2.15 -13.72
C GLY A 57 0.78 -3.56 -14.24
N ASP A 58 1.84 -4.36 -14.17
CA ASP A 58 1.78 -5.77 -14.54
C ASP A 58 1.12 -6.55 -13.40
N ALA A 59 -0.16 -6.84 -13.56
CA ALA A 59 -0.95 -7.49 -12.51
C ALA A 59 -0.34 -8.81 -12.07
N ARG A 60 0.18 -9.61 -13.02
CA ARG A 60 0.76 -10.91 -12.70
C ARG A 60 1.99 -10.76 -11.81
N GLN A 61 2.89 -9.86 -12.18
CA GLN A 61 4.12 -9.64 -11.44
C GLN A 61 3.83 -9.05 -10.06
N ILE A 62 2.94 -8.07 -10.01
CA ILE A 62 2.56 -7.43 -8.76
C ILE A 62 1.90 -8.45 -7.83
N LYS A 63 1.06 -9.32 -8.37
CA LYS A 63 0.39 -10.34 -7.59
C LYS A 63 1.39 -11.31 -6.96
N LEU A 64 2.41 -11.71 -7.73
CA LEU A 64 3.46 -12.57 -7.19
C LEU A 64 4.21 -11.89 -6.06
N MET A 65 4.52 -10.60 -6.22
CA MET A 65 5.16 -9.83 -5.17
C MET A 65 4.28 -9.76 -3.91
N ALA A 66 2.99 -9.54 -4.11
CA ALA A 66 2.05 -9.38 -3.00
C ALA A 66 1.90 -10.67 -2.20
N LEU A 67 1.92 -11.83 -2.86
CA LEU A 67 1.79 -13.11 -2.18
C LEU A 67 2.98 -13.39 -1.25
N ASP A 68 4.15 -12.87 -1.59
CA ASP A 68 5.36 -13.03 -0.79
C ASP A 68 5.55 -11.92 0.23
N ASP A 69 4.76 -10.85 0.15
CA ASP A 69 4.96 -9.68 1.00
C ASP A 69 4.33 -9.90 2.38
N GLU A 70 5.14 -9.85 3.42
CA GLU A 70 4.68 -10.02 4.78
C GLU A 70 3.62 -9.00 5.16
N ASP A 71 3.75 -7.77 4.67
CA ASP A 71 2.84 -6.69 5.02
C ASP A 71 1.43 -6.93 4.51
N LEU A 72 1.29 -7.72 3.45
CA LEU A 72 0.00 -7.98 2.81
C LEU A 72 -0.61 -9.31 3.24
N LYS A 73 0.08 -10.09 4.05
CA LYS A 73 -0.45 -11.38 4.52
C LYS A 73 -1.81 -11.28 5.20
N PRO A 74 -2.11 -10.22 5.98
CA PRO A 74 -3.45 -10.11 6.57
C PRO A 74 -4.58 -10.05 5.56
N LEU A 75 -4.29 -9.84 4.28
CA LEU A 75 -5.32 -9.79 3.24
C LEU A 75 -5.71 -11.17 2.71
N TRP A 76 -4.88 -12.18 2.98
CA TRP A 76 -5.14 -13.55 2.48
C TRP A 76 -5.51 -14.53 3.58
#